data_f2ceca4fc267b6a0174641cbcefa07cb
#
_entry.id   f2ceca4fc267b6a0174641cbcefa07cb
#
_cell.length_a   1.000
_cell.length_b   1.000
_cell.length_c   1.000
_cell.angle_alpha   90.00
_cell.angle_beta   90.00
_cell.angle_gamma   90.00
#
_symmetry.space_group_name_H-M   'P 1'
#
loop_
_entity.id
_entity.type
_entity.pdbx_description
1 polymer ?
#
loop_
_entity_poly.entity_id
_entity_poly.type
_entity_poly.pdbx_seq_one_letter_code
_entity_poly.pdbx_strand_id
1 'polypeptide(L)' 'MKTIDLRSDTVTQPTEKMRQAMVNAIVGDDVYQDDPTVIELEQLAAKLVGKEAALFVPSGTMGNQLCLMTHTKRGD' A
#
# COMPACT_ATOMS: atom_id res chain seq x y z
N MET A 1 -21.87 10.80 -20.82
CA MET A 1 -22.11 9.37 -20.55
C MET A 1 -21.02 8.83 -19.65
N LYS A 2 -21.38 8.18 -18.56
CA LYS A 2 -20.40 7.55 -17.69
C LYS A 2 -20.06 6.16 -18.25
N THR A 3 -18.78 5.90 -18.43
CA THR A 3 -18.29 4.58 -18.79
C THR A 3 -17.89 3.84 -17.52
N ILE A 4 -18.38 2.62 -17.37
CA ILE A 4 -17.98 1.74 -16.28
C ILE A 4 -16.86 0.86 -16.80
N ASP A 5 -15.67 0.98 -16.20
CA ASP A 5 -14.49 0.25 -16.64
C ASP A 5 -14.04 -0.69 -15.52
N LEU A 6 -14.19 -1.97 -15.75
CA LEU A 6 -13.86 -3.02 -14.78
C LEU A 6 -12.62 -3.83 -15.19
N ARG A 7 -11.78 -3.30 -16.09
CA ARG A 7 -10.59 -4.02 -16.58
C ARG A 7 -9.57 -4.29 -15.47
N SER A 8 -9.36 -3.30 -14.61
CA SER A 8 -8.31 -3.38 -13.60
C SER A 8 -8.50 -2.26 -12.58
N ASP A 9 -8.07 -2.49 -11.37
CA ASP A 9 -7.99 -1.44 -10.34
C ASP A 9 -7.07 -0.29 -10.78
N THR A 10 -6.12 -0.56 -11.67
CA THR A 10 -5.17 0.46 -12.14
C THR A 10 -5.82 1.59 -12.95
N VAL A 11 -7.06 1.40 -13.44
CA VAL A 11 -7.78 2.46 -14.16
C VAL A 11 -8.61 3.34 -13.24
N THR A 12 -8.65 3.03 -11.94
CA THR A 12 -9.43 3.84 -10.99
C THR A 12 -8.73 5.17 -10.71
N GLN A 13 -9.53 6.16 -10.33
CA GLN A 13 -9.04 7.48 -10.00
C GLN A 13 -9.25 7.76 -8.50
N PRO A 14 -8.36 8.51 -7.88
CA PRO A 14 -8.58 8.88 -6.48
C PRO A 14 -9.79 9.81 -6.35
N THR A 15 -10.50 9.68 -5.24
CA THR A 15 -11.60 10.58 -4.91
C THR A 15 -11.04 11.96 -4.51
N GLU A 16 -11.91 12.98 -4.47
CA GLU A 16 -11.47 14.31 -4.00
C GLU A 16 -10.92 14.26 -2.58
N LYS A 17 -11.53 13.47 -1.71
CA LYS A 17 -11.03 13.28 -0.34
C LYS A 17 -9.63 12.65 -0.33
N MET A 18 -9.37 11.69 -1.20
CA MET A 18 -8.05 11.09 -1.36
C MET A 18 -7.03 12.13 -1.82
N ARG A 19 -7.40 12.99 -2.79
CA ARG A 19 -6.51 14.04 -3.28
C ARG A 19 -6.16 15.03 -2.18
N GLN A 20 -7.14 15.43 -1.37
CA GLN A 20 -6.90 16.31 -0.24
C GLN A 20 -6.00 15.65 0.82
N ALA A 21 -6.19 14.37 1.07
CA ALA A 21 -5.32 13.64 1.99
C ALA A 21 -3.87 13.63 1.50
N MET A 22 -3.65 13.48 0.19
CA MET A 22 -2.31 13.54 -0.39
C MET A 22 -1.66 14.91 -0.19
N VAL A 23 -2.43 15.98 -0.43
CA VAL A 23 -1.93 17.35 -0.29
C VAL A 23 -1.53 17.65 1.15
N ASN A 24 -2.30 17.15 2.11
CA ASN A 24 -2.12 17.45 3.53
C ASN A 24 -1.28 16.43 4.28
N ALA A 25 -0.81 15.38 3.60
CA ALA A 25 -0.06 14.32 4.26
C ALA A 25 1.28 14.83 4.80
N ILE A 26 1.59 14.44 6.02
CA ILE A 26 2.91 14.69 6.60
C ILE A 26 3.82 13.56 6.13
N VAL A 27 4.93 13.93 5.50
CA VAL A 27 5.87 12.95 4.95
C VAL A 27 7.20 13.02 5.68
N GLY A 28 7.92 11.90 5.66
CA GLY A 28 9.23 11.78 6.25
C GLY A 28 10.06 10.73 5.52
N ASP A 29 11.21 10.40 6.07
CA ASP A 29 12.12 9.44 5.44
C ASP A 29 11.71 8.01 5.81
N ASP A 30 11.12 7.28 4.85
CA ASP A 30 10.67 5.92 5.07
C ASP A 30 11.84 4.93 5.26
N VAL A 31 13.01 5.25 4.74
CA VAL A 31 14.21 4.42 4.93
C VAL A 31 14.55 4.29 6.41
N TYR A 32 14.41 5.39 7.15
CA TYR A 32 14.62 5.41 8.60
C TYR A 32 13.32 5.22 9.38
N GLN A 33 12.22 4.90 8.68
CA GLN A 33 10.89 4.72 9.28
C GLN A 33 10.40 5.96 10.03
N ASP A 34 10.68 7.12 9.44
CA ASP A 34 10.29 8.41 9.99
C ASP A 34 9.10 9.04 9.26
N ASP A 35 8.51 8.34 8.28
CA ASP A 35 7.31 8.83 7.58
C ASP A 35 6.06 8.46 8.39
N PRO A 36 5.40 9.44 9.05
CA PRO A 36 4.26 9.13 9.91
C PRO A 36 3.04 8.64 9.11
N THR A 37 2.88 9.05 7.86
CA THR A 37 1.75 8.65 7.04
C THR A 37 1.89 7.20 6.61
N VAL A 38 3.09 6.76 6.24
CA VAL A 38 3.35 5.35 5.92
C VAL A 38 3.14 4.47 7.16
N ILE A 39 3.64 4.89 8.31
CA ILE A 39 3.47 4.16 9.56
C ILE A 39 1.97 4.02 9.89
N GLU A 40 1.20 5.09 9.76
CA GLU A 40 -0.24 5.06 10.00
C GLU A 40 -0.95 4.10 9.04
N LEU A 41 -0.57 4.12 7.76
CA LEU A 41 -1.13 3.22 6.76
C LEU A 41 -0.87 1.75 7.13
N GLU A 42 0.36 1.43 7.50
CA GLU A 42 0.73 0.07 7.87
C GLU A 42 -0.04 -0.42 9.09
N GLN A 43 -0.15 0.44 10.11
CA GLN A 43 -0.90 0.10 11.33
C GLN A 43 -2.39 -0.10 11.02
N LEU A 44 -2.98 0.77 10.21
CA LEU A 44 -4.38 0.66 9.83
C LEU A 44 -4.64 -0.60 9.02
N ALA A 45 -3.79 -0.90 8.04
CA ALA A 45 -3.94 -2.09 7.21
C ALA A 45 -3.86 -3.36 8.04
N ALA A 46 -2.89 -3.46 8.94
CA ALA A 46 -2.76 -4.61 9.82
C ALA A 46 -4.01 -4.81 10.69
N LYS A 47 -4.53 -3.71 11.23
CA LYS A 47 -5.75 -3.74 12.06
C LYS A 47 -6.96 -4.20 11.28
N LEU A 48 -7.15 -3.68 10.06
CA LEU A 48 -8.31 -4.00 9.24
C LEU A 48 -8.39 -5.48 8.87
N VAL A 49 -7.25 -6.12 8.67
CA VAL A 49 -7.20 -7.54 8.32
C VAL A 49 -6.89 -8.46 9.52
N GLY A 50 -6.76 -7.90 10.71
CA GLY A 50 -6.52 -8.66 11.93
C GLY A 50 -5.15 -9.32 12.00
N LYS A 51 -4.13 -8.68 11.45
CA LYS A 51 -2.76 -9.18 11.45
C LYS A 51 -1.87 -8.34 12.36
N GLU A 52 -0.72 -8.91 12.74
CA GLU A 52 0.22 -8.28 13.66
C GLU A 52 0.91 -7.05 13.06
N ALA A 53 1.17 -7.12 11.77
CA ALA A 53 1.94 -6.08 11.09
C ALA A 53 1.58 -6.03 9.60
N ALA A 54 1.94 -4.95 8.95
CA ALA A 54 1.82 -4.76 7.52
C ALA A 54 3.06 -4.04 7.02
N LEU A 55 3.39 -4.22 5.76
CA LEU A 55 4.52 -3.57 5.11
C LEU A 55 4.04 -2.89 3.84
N PHE A 56 4.25 -1.58 3.76
CA PHE A 56 4.01 -0.84 2.53
C PHE A 56 5.09 -1.16 1.50
N VAL A 57 4.67 -1.41 0.26
CA VAL A 57 5.59 -1.65 -0.85
C VAL A 57 5.20 -0.76 -2.03
N PRO A 58 6.17 -0.33 -2.85
CA PRO A 58 5.90 0.59 -3.95
C PRO A 58 5.16 -0.05 -5.11
N SER A 59 5.03 -1.36 -5.17
CA SER A 59 4.31 -2.05 -6.24
C SER A 59 3.78 -3.40 -5.78
N GLY A 60 2.73 -3.87 -6.45
CA GLY A 60 2.20 -5.21 -6.22
C GLY A 60 3.20 -6.31 -6.62
N THR A 61 4.01 -6.06 -7.64
CA THR A 61 5.07 -6.97 -8.06
C THR A 61 6.07 -7.20 -6.92
N MET A 62 6.52 -6.12 -6.29
CA MET A 62 7.40 -6.25 -5.12
C MET A 62 6.71 -6.98 -3.97
N GLY A 63 5.43 -6.68 -3.72
CA GLY A 63 4.66 -7.36 -2.69
C GLY A 63 4.61 -8.86 -2.93
N ASN A 64 4.29 -9.29 -4.14
CA ASN A 64 4.24 -10.71 -4.50
C ASN A 64 5.60 -11.38 -4.34
N GLN A 65 6.67 -10.74 -4.78
CA GLN A 65 8.02 -11.28 -4.64
C GLN A 65 8.42 -11.44 -3.18
N LEU A 66 8.13 -10.45 -2.35
CA LEU A 66 8.43 -10.52 -0.92
C LEU A 66 7.66 -11.65 -0.23
N CYS A 67 6.38 -11.85 -0.59
CA CYS A 67 5.59 -12.95 -0.06
C CYS A 67 6.21 -14.30 -0.40
N LEU A 68 6.61 -14.49 -1.65
CA LEU A 68 7.24 -15.73 -2.09
C LEU A 68 8.58 -15.96 -1.39
N MET A 69 9.42 -14.93 -1.33
CA MET A 69 10.74 -15.02 -0.69
C MET A 69 10.65 -15.33 0.80
N THR A 70 9.62 -14.79 1.46
CA THR A 70 9.43 -14.98 2.91
C THR A 70 9.03 -16.41 3.25
N HIS A 71 8.23 -17.05 2.39
CA HIS A 71 7.63 -18.35 2.68
C HIS A 71 8.29 -19.52 1.94
N THR A 72 9.29 -19.26 1.10
CA THR A 72 9.94 -20.30 0.31
C THR A 72 11.45 -20.21 0.44
N LYS A 73 12.10 -21.28 0.05
CA LYS A 73 13.55 -21.36 -0.09
C LYS A 73 13.89 -21.47 -1.57
N ARG A 74 15.12 -21.13 -1.92
CA ARG A 74 15.60 -21.27 -3.29
C ARG A 74 15.43 -22.72 -3.73
N GLY A 75 14.75 -22.91 -4.86
CA GLY A 75 14.50 -24.24 -5.42
C GLY A 75 13.14 -24.85 -5.07
N ASP A 76 12.38 -24.19 -4.20
CA ASP A 76 11.00 -24.64 -3.89
C ASP A 76 10.06 -24.51 -5.08
#